data_942896062f4b4fa1896f187e97fe6a29
#
_entry.id   942896062f4b4fa1896f187e97fe6a29
#
_cell.length_a   1.000
_cell.length_b   1.000
_cell.length_c   1.000
_cell.angle_alpha   90.00
_cell.angle_beta   90.00
_cell.angle_gamma   90.00
#
_symmetry.space_group_name_H-M   'P 1'
#
loop_
_entity.id
_entity.type
_entity.pdbx_description
1 polymer ?
#
loop_
_entity_poly.entity_id
_entity_poly.type
_entity_poly.pdbx_seq_one_letter_code
_entity_poly.pdbx_strand_id
1 'polypeptide(L)'
;VTLCGEKVSGKSLMDKCEQIARDGYFGKQGSKEKEYGKDFLWFLWCGCYSPVYGKNKMTSFERYFINDESTWIEIKDEYYHLIEDASICDKILKEFGIDCNEFSHIINGHVPVKIKKGESPIHAGGKLLVIDGGLSKAYQTVTGIAGYTLLFNSHGLLLSAHGAFESIESAIQKEMDIHSTLDVIDLAPNRLLVKDTDAGKAQSKKIDDLKALADAYHKGKVKQI
;
A
#
# COMPACT_ATOMS: atom_id res chain seq x y z
N VAL A 1 -10.93 17.28 -8.70
CA VAL A 1 -10.49 18.36 -7.80
C VAL A 1 -9.66 19.36 -8.60
N THR A 2 -9.62 20.62 -8.17
CA THR A 2 -8.65 21.58 -8.72
C THR A 2 -7.58 21.86 -7.68
N LEU A 3 -6.34 21.55 -8.02
CA LEU A 3 -5.18 21.70 -7.14
C LEU A 3 -4.09 22.50 -7.84
N CYS A 4 -3.64 23.60 -7.22
CA CYS A 4 -2.69 24.55 -7.81
C CYS A 4 -3.10 25.04 -9.23
N GLY A 5 -4.40 25.22 -9.49
CA GLY A 5 -4.93 25.65 -10.79
C GLY A 5 -5.10 24.55 -11.84
N GLU A 6 -4.65 23.32 -11.55
CA GLU A 6 -4.79 22.16 -12.43
C GLU A 6 -5.96 21.26 -11.98
N LYS A 7 -6.75 20.78 -12.96
CA LYS A 7 -7.80 19.79 -12.68
C LYS A 7 -7.17 18.40 -12.65
N VAL A 8 -7.21 17.76 -11.49
CA VAL A 8 -6.58 16.46 -11.22
C VAL A 8 -7.57 15.45 -10.63
N SER A 9 -7.38 14.17 -10.92
CA SER A 9 -8.19 13.05 -10.42
C SER A 9 -7.39 11.75 -10.47
N GLY A 10 -7.82 10.71 -9.76
CA GLY A 10 -7.17 9.40 -9.76
C GLY A 10 -5.67 9.50 -9.46
N LYS A 11 -4.85 8.81 -10.26
CA LYS A 11 -3.40 8.82 -10.13
C LYS A 11 -2.80 10.24 -10.20
N SER A 12 -3.27 11.09 -11.12
CA SER A 12 -2.73 12.45 -11.25
C SER A 12 -2.97 13.32 -10.00
N LEU A 13 -4.04 13.08 -9.26
CA LEU A 13 -4.27 13.72 -7.96
C LEU A 13 -3.25 13.25 -6.94
N MET A 14 -2.98 11.94 -6.85
CA MET A 14 -2.01 11.38 -5.93
C MET A 14 -0.59 11.88 -6.23
N ASP A 15 -0.18 11.85 -7.51
CA ASP A 15 1.13 12.35 -7.95
C ASP A 15 1.32 13.84 -7.58
N LYS A 16 0.26 14.66 -7.76
CA LYS A 16 0.30 16.08 -7.42
C LYS A 16 0.38 16.31 -5.92
N CYS A 17 -0.39 15.54 -5.13
CA CYS A 17 -0.30 15.59 -3.67
C CYS A 17 1.09 15.21 -3.16
N GLU A 18 1.68 14.14 -3.71
CA GLU A 18 3.04 13.71 -3.37
C GLU A 18 4.07 14.80 -3.71
N GLN A 19 3.99 15.39 -4.89
CA GLN A 19 4.90 16.45 -5.29
C GLN A 19 4.86 17.61 -4.30
N ILE A 20 3.67 18.13 -3.99
CA ILE A 20 3.51 19.26 -3.05
C ILE A 20 4.01 18.90 -1.64
N ALA A 21 3.72 17.67 -1.19
CA ALA A 21 4.21 17.19 0.11
C ALA A 21 5.75 17.09 0.15
N ARG A 22 6.39 16.62 -0.94
CA ARG A 22 7.84 16.57 -1.07
C ARG A 22 8.45 17.97 -1.09
N ASP A 23 7.84 18.93 -1.78
CA ASP A 23 8.28 20.33 -1.77
C ASP A 23 8.20 20.92 -0.36
N GLY A 24 7.17 20.60 0.41
CA GLY A 24 7.02 20.99 1.81
C GLY A 24 8.11 20.43 2.71
N TYR A 25 8.53 19.19 2.50
CA TYR A 25 9.52 18.54 3.33
C TYR A 25 10.96 18.84 2.86
N PHE A 26 11.27 18.61 1.59
CA PHE A 26 12.62 18.70 1.03
C PHE A 26 12.94 20.06 0.37
N GLY A 27 11.94 20.91 0.11
CA GLY A 27 12.11 22.19 -0.56
C GLY A 27 13.07 23.12 0.15
N LYS A 28 13.58 24.13 -0.59
CA LYS A 28 14.53 25.12 -0.07
C LYS A 28 13.85 25.95 1.03
N GLN A 29 14.54 26.09 2.16
CA GLN A 29 14.05 26.89 3.29
C GLN A 29 13.75 28.34 2.84
N GLY A 30 12.55 28.83 3.18
CA GLY A 30 12.07 30.18 2.84
C GLY A 30 11.52 30.31 1.41
N SER A 31 11.45 29.23 0.61
CA SER A 31 10.75 29.28 -0.67
C SER A 31 9.23 29.21 -0.49
N LYS A 32 8.49 29.80 -1.44
CA LYS A 32 7.02 29.78 -1.43
C LYS A 32 6.46 28.36 -1.53
N GLU A 33 7.11 27.52 -2.34
CA GLU A 33 6.75 26.13 -2.56
C GLU A 33 6.85 25.34 -1.26
N LYS A 34 7.93 25.57 -0.49
CA LYS A 34 8.11 24.91 0.81
C LYS A 34 7.05 25.33 1.82
N GLU A 35 6.77 26.61 1.95
CA GLU A 35 5.77 27.11 2.91
C GLU A 35 4.37 26.62 2.50
N TYR A 36 4.00 26.69 1.24
CA TYR A 36 2.76 26.11 0.73
C TYR A 36 2.69 24.60 0.99
N GLY A 37 3.77 23.87 0.74
CA GLY A 37 3.84 22.44 0.95
C GLY A 37 3.68 22.04 2.42
N LYS A 38 4.18 22.83 3.38
CA LYS A 38 3.96 22.60 4.81
C LYS A 38 2.48 22.75 5.18
N ASP A 39 1.83 23.82 4.72
CA ASP A 39 0.41 24.05 4.94
C ASP A 39 -0.43 22.93 4.30
N PHE A 40 0.00 22.47 3.13
CA PHE A 40 -0.63 21.36 2.42
C PHE A 40 -0.46 20.01 3.16
N LEU A 41 0.70 19.73 3.74
CA LEU A 41 0.93 18.55 4.59
C LEU A 41 -0.01 18.54 5.79
N TRP A 42 -0.22 19.71 6.42
CA TRP A 42 -1.18 19.85 7.49
C TRP A 42 -2.61 19.58 7.02
N PHE A 43 -2.99 20.10 5.84
CA PHE A 43 -4.28 19.82 5.24
C PHE A 43 -4.45 18.33 4.93
N LEU A 44 -3.42 17.66 4.37
CA LEU A 44 -3.48 16.23 4.09
C LEU A 44 -3.72 15.41 5.35
N TRP A 45 -3.11 15.81 6.47
CA TRP A 45 -3.23 15.10 7.73
C TRP A 45 -4.58 15.27 8.41
N CYS A 46 -5.13 16.46 8.49
CA CYS A 46 -6.33 16.73 9.30
C CYS A 46 -7.42 17.54 8.59
N GLY A 47 -7.22 17.89 7.32
CA GLY A 47 -8.18 18.70 6.56
C GLY A 47 -9.45 17.94 6.23
N CYS A 48 -10.60 18.58 6.42
CA CYS A 48 -11.87 18.08 5.93
C CYS A 48 -11.79 17.90 4.41
N TYR A 49 -12.22 16.73 3.92
CA TYR A 49 -12.13 16.32 2.51
C TYR A 49 -10.70 16.21 1.96
N SER A 50 -9.70 15.99 2.82
CA SER A 50 -8.37 15.61 2.35
C SER A 50 -8.45 14.34 1.50
N PRO A 51 -7.79 14.30 0.32
CA PRO A 51 -7.88 13.16 -0.59
C PRO A 51 -7.25 11.88 -0.04
N VAL A 52 -6.44 11.97 1.01
CA VAL A 52 -5.80 10.81 1.67
C VAL A 52 -6.51 10.39 2.95
N TYR A 53 -7.61 11.03 3.29
CA TYR A 53 -8.21 10.87 4.60
C TYR A 53 -9.19 9.70 4.72
N GLY A 54 -9.83 9.32 3.64
CA GLY A 54 -10.78 8.20 3.58
C GLY A 54 -12.07 8.39 4.39
N LYS A 55 -12.31 9.59 4.93
CA LYS A 55 -13.49 9.97 5.72
C LYS A 55 -13.80 11.44 5.51
N ASN A 56 -15.03 11.85 5.84
CA ASN A 56 -15.44 13.26 5.77
C ASN A 56 -14.80 14.14 6.85
N LYS A 57 -14.46 13.58 8.02
CA LYS A 57 -13.83 14.29 9.16
C LYS A 57 -13.16 13.32 10.11
N MET A 58 -12.32 13.84 11.00
CA MET A 58 -11.77 13.14 12.16
C MET A 58 -12.41 13.69 13.44
N THR A 59 -12.95 12.82 14.26
CA THR A 59 -13.73 13.21 15.44
C THR A 59 -12.95 13.02 16.76
N SER A 60 -11.63 13.10 16.74
CA SER A 60 -10.80 12.90 17.94
C SER A 60 -11.11 13.92 19.03
N PHE A 61 -11.20 15.20 18.68
CA PHE A 61 -11.46 16.26 19.64
C PHE A 61 -12.91 16.23 20.14
N GLU A 62 -13.86 15.96 19.24
CA GLU A 62 -15.26 15.80 19.60
C GLU A 62 -15.45 14.70 20.65
N ARG A 63 -14.79 13.55 20.49
CA ARG A 63 -14.84 12.43 21.42
C ARG A 63 -14.23 12.77 22.80
N TYR A 64 -13.24 13.66 22.84
CA TYR A 64 -12.60 14.08 24.10
C TYR A 64 -13.36 15.18 24.83
N PHE A 65 -14.01 16.09 24.11
CA PHE A 65 -14.48 17.35 24.69
C PHE A 65 -16.01 17.57 24.58
N ILE A 66 -16.73 16.75 23.78
CA ILE A 66 -18.15 16.92 23.52
C ILE A 66 -18.90 15.63 23.86
N ASN A 67 -19.82 15.70 24.83
CA ASN A 67 -20.63 14.53 25.26
C ASN A 67 -21.83 14.24 24.32
N ASP A 68 -21.86 14.80 23.12
CA ASP A 68 -22.88 14.57 22.12
C ASP A 68 -22.36 13.57 21.08
N GLU A 69 -22.80 12.32 21.16
CA GLU A 69 -22.38 11.25 20.25
C GLU A 69 -22.73 11.51 18.79
N SER A 70 -23.70 12.36 18.49
CA SER A 70 -24.02 12.74 17.11
C SER A 70 -22.85 13.44 16.41
N THR A 71 -22.00 14.13 17.18
CA THR A 71 -20.80 14.81 16.67
C THR A 71 -19.66 13.82 16.32
N TRP A 72 -19.71 12.58 16.82
CA TRP A 72 -18.68 11.55 16.63
C TRP A 72 -18.86 10.73 15.36
N ILE A 73 -19.93 11.00 14.61
CA ILE A 73 -20.22 10.26 13.38
C ILE A 73 -19.21 10.64 12.31
N GLU A 74 -18.49 9.64 11.82
CA GLU A 74 -17.56 9.74 10.70
C GLU A 74 -18.13 8.96 9.51
N ILE A 75 -18.26 9.61 8.36
CA ILE A 75 -18.74 8.98 7.13
C ILE A 75 -17.52 8.56 6.35
N LYS A 76 -17.38 7.26 6.11
CA LYS A 76 -16.32 6.69 5.29
C LYS A 76 -16.51 7.08 3.82
N ASP A 77 -15.39 7.18 3.08
CA ASP A 77 -15.38 7.36 1.64
C ASP A 77 -15.95 6.11 0.93
N GLU A 78 -16.50 6.31 -0.25
CA GLU A 78 -17.05 5.26 -1.12
C GLU A 78 -16.01 4.17 -1.43
N TYR A 79 -14.72 4.48 -1.39
CA TYR A 79 -13.65 3.50 -1.57
C TYR A 79 -13.84 2.26 -0.70
N TYR A 80 -14.23 2.41 0.56
CA TYR A 80 -14.43 1.30 1.49
C TYR A 80 -15.60 0.36 1.13
N HIS A 81 -16.49 0.80 0.28
CA HIS A 81 -17.58 -0.02 -0.26
C HIS A 81 -17.21 -0.62 -1.62
N LEU A 82 -16.41 0.10 -2.40
CA LEU A 82 -16.04 -0.27 -3.76
C LEU A 82 -14.92 -1.30 -3.83
N ILE A 83 -14.13 -1.47 -2.76
CA ILE A 83 -13.01 -2.44 -2.71
C ILE A 83 -13.43 -3.91 -2.82
N GLU A 84 -14.72 -4.21 -2.64
CA GLU A 84 -15.26 -5.55 -2.81
C GLU A 84 -15.52 -5.89 -4.29
N ASP A 85 -15.51 -4.91 -5.18
CA ASP A 85 -15.76 -5.10 -6.61
C ASP A 85 -14.44 -5.22 -7.37
N ALA A 86 -14.14 -6.41 -7.88
CA ALA A 86 -12.95 -6.69 -8.67
C ALA A 86 -12.84 -5.79 -9.92
N SER A 87 -13.96 -5.39 -10.52
CA SER A 87 -13.97 -4.50 -11.70
C SER A 87 -13.51 -3.08 -11.35
N ILE A 88 -13.78 -2.63 -10.13
CA ILE A 88 -13.28 -1.34 -9.62
C ILE A 88 -11.79 -1.45 -9.32
N CYS A 89 -11.36 -2.53 -8.68
CA CYS A 89 -9.93 -2.79 -8.45
C CYS A 89 -9.15 -2.80 -9.76
N ASP A 90 -9.66 -3.44 -10.82
CA ASP A 90 -9.05 -3.45 -12.14
C ASP A 90 -9.00 -2.05 -12.78
N LYS A 91 -10.02 -1.20 -12.57
CA LYS A 91 -9.98 0.20 -13.03
C LYS A 91 -8.90 0.99 -12.32
N ILE A 92 -8.75 0.80 -11.01
CA ILE A 92 -7.68 1.45 -10.23
C ILE A 92 -6.31 1.00 -10.74
N LEU A 93 -6.08 -0.31 -10.91
CA LEU A 93 -4.81 -0.83 -11.42
C LEU A 93 -4.47 -0.23 -12.79
N LYS A 94 -5.44 -0.17 -13.72
CA LYS A 94 -5.26 0.45 -15.05
C LYS A 94 -4.92 1.93 -14.98
N GLU A 95 -5.54 2.67 -14.05
CA GLU A 95 -5.24 4.09 -13.81
C GLU A 95 -3.78 4.30 -13.40
N PHE A 96 -3.20 3.33 -12.69
CA PHE A 96 -1.78 3.31 -12.32
C PHE A 96 -0.87 2.70 -13.39
N GLY A 97 -1.39 2.33 -14.56
CA GLY A 97 -0.63 1.77 -15.67
C GLY A 97 -0.19 0.32 -15.45
N ILE A 98 -0.91 -0.41 -14.60
CA ILE A 98 -0.63 -1.81 -14.30
C ILE A 98 -1.57 -2.69 -15.15
N ASP A 99 -1.00 -3.68 -15.82
CA ASP A 99 -1.76 -4.68 -16.56
C ASP A 99 -2.59 -5.53 -15.57
N CYS A 100 -3.90 -5.60 -15.81
CA CYS A 100 -4.80 -6.35 -14.96
C CYS A 100 -4.76 -7.83 -15.34
N ASN A 101 -4.06 -8.63 -14.57
CA ASN A 101 -4.02 -10.07 -14.66
C ASN A 101 -4.28 -10.70 -13.28
N GLU A 102 -4.23 -12.03 -13.18
CA GLU A 102 -4.46 -12.75 -11.93
C GLU A 102 -3.42 -12.42 -10.84
N PHE A 103 -2.21 -11.97 -11.22
CA PHE A 103 -1.11 -11.62 -10.30
C PHE A 103 -1.03 -10.12 -9.99
N SER A 104 -2.02 -9.32 -10.39
CA SER A 104 -2.05 -7.88 -10.14
C SER A 104 -2.94 -7.57 -8.95
N HIS A 105 -2.38 -6.97 -7.90
CA HIS A 105 -3.07 -6.72 -6.64
C HIS A 105 -2.93 -5.28 -6.18
N ILE A 106 -3.91 -4.82 -5.41
CA ILE A 106 -3.85 -3.61 -4.60
C ILE A 106 -3.56 -4.04 -3.17
N ILE A 107 -2.55 -3.44 -2.53
CA ILE A 107 -2.17 -3.74 -1.15
C ILE A 107 -2.41 -2.49 -0.31
N ASN A 108 -3.27 -2.60 0.70
CA ASN A 108 -3.60 -1.53 1.63
C ASN A 108 -3.05 -1.80 3.03
N GLY A 109 -2.71 -0.72 3.73
CA GLY A 109 -2.38 -0.73 5.15
C GLY A 109 -3.13 0.37 5.90
N HIS A 110 -2.65 0.72 7.09
CA HIS A 110 -3.11 1.82 7.95
C HIS A 110 -4.49 1.64 8.61
N VAL A 111 -5.44 0.94 8.00
CA VAL A 111 -6.74 0.65 8.62
C VAL A 111 -6.79 -0.81 9.00
N PRO A 112 -6.73 -1.15 10.32
CA PRO A 112 -6.69 -2.54 10.76
C PRO A 112 -7.94 -3.32 10.41
N VAL A 113 -7.76 -4.56 9.98
CA VAL A 113 -8.84 -5.53 9.77
C VAL A 113 -9.42 -5.98 11.12
N LYS A 114 -10.72 -5.91 11.26
CA LYS A 114 -11.42 -6.29 12.50
C LYS A 114 -11.96 -7.72 12.41
N ILE A 115 -11.08 -8.70 12.50
CA ILE A 115 -11.45 -10.12 12.43
C ILE A 115 -12.57 -10.48 13.40
N LYS A 116 -12.57 -9.93 14.64
CA LYS A 116 -13.64 -10.13 15.60
C LYS A 116 -15.03 -9.68 15.13
N LYS A 117 -15.06 -8.78 14.12
CA LYS A 117 -16.29 -8.32 13.46
C LYS A 117 -16.59 -9.03 12.16
N GLY A 118 -15.81 -10.07 11.81
CA GLY A 118 -15.96 -10.85 10.59
C GLY A 118 -15.37 -10.17 9.34
N GLU A 119 -14.55 -9.11 9.49
CA GLU A 119 -13.85 -8.51 8.37
C GLU A 119 -12.74 -9.46 7.87
N SER A 120 -12.56 -9.53 6.55
CA SER A 120 -11.50 -10.29 5.89
C SER A 120 -10.36 -9.37 5.44
N PRO A 121 -9.10 -9.81 5.48
CA PRO A 121 -8.00 -9.11 4.84
C PRO A 121 -8.00 -9.24 3.32
N ILE A 122 -8.78 -10.18 2.77
CA ILE A 122 -8.84 -10.50 1.35
C ILE A 122 -10.15 -10.00 0.78
N HIS A 123 -10.09 -9.07 -0.17
CA HIS A 123 -11.23 -8.43 -0.82
C HIS A 123 -11.21 -8.67 -2.34
N ALA A 124 -12.37 -8.51 -2.97
CA ALA A 124 -12.53 -8.62 -4.43
C ALA A 124 -11.91 -9.90 -5.01
N GLY A 125 -12.08 -11.05 -4.31
CA GLY A 125 -11.52 -12.33 -4.75
C GLY A 125 -9.99 -12.38 -4.80
N GLY A 126 -9.30 -11.61 -3.95
CA GLY A 126 -7.84 -11.53 -3.89
C GLY A 126 -7.24 -10.34 -4.64
N LYS A 127 -8.04 -9.58 -5.39
CA LYS A 127 -7.55 -8.37 -6.10
C LYS A 127 -7.10 -7.25 -5.15
N LEU A 128 -7.64 -7.20 -3.93
CA LEU A 128 -7.25 -6.25 -2.93
C LEU A 128 -6.97 -6.95 -1.60
N LEU A 129 -5.84 -6.61 -1.00
CA LEU A 129 -5.38 -7.16 0.27
C LEU A 129 -5.19 -6.04 1.29
N VAL A 130 -5.75 -6.21 2.49
CA VAL A 130 -5.51 -5.31 3.61
C VAL A 130 -4.59 -5.99 4.59
N ILE A 131 -3.34 -5.51 4.72
CA ILE A 131 -2.28 -6.17 5.49
C ILE A 131 -2.07 -5.57 6.89
N ASP A 132 -2.95 -4.69 7.35
CA ASP A 132 -2.90 -4.11 8.70
C ASP A 132 -3.84 -4.86 9.63
N GLY A 133 -3.27 -5.50 10.65
CA GLY A 133 -4.02 -6.17 11.71
C GLY A 133 -3.93 -5.46 13.05
N GLY A 134 -3.28 -4.30 13.12
CA GLY A 134 -3.04 -3.56 14.35
C GLY A 134 -2.06 -4.28 15.28
N LEU A 135 -0.77 -4.32 14.92
CA LEU A 135 0.31 -4.96 15.69
C LEU A 135 0.45 -4.42 17.12
N SER A 136 0.01 -3.18 17.36
CA SER A 136 0.01 -2.58 18.70
C SER A 136 -0.92 -3.34 19.64
N LYS A 137 -0.45 -3.67 20.84
CA LYS A 137 -1.21 -4.36 21.89
C LYS A 137 -2.56 -3.66 22.19
N ALA A 138 -2.62 -2.35 22.07
CA ALA A 138 -3.84 -1.57 22.27
C ALA A 138 -4.95 -1.90 21.24
N TYR A 139 -4.58 -2.31 20.02
CA TYR A 139 -5.54 -2.66 18.97
C TYR A 139 -5.97 -4.13 19.01
N GLN A 140 -5.17 -5.04 19.55
CA GLN A 140 -5.43 -6.48 19.55
C GLN A 140 -6.75 -6.87 20.22
N THR A 141 -7.20 -6.11 21.20
CA THR A 141 -8.51 -6.30 21.83
C THR A 141 -9.67 -6.08 20.86
N VAL A 142 -9.50 -5.22 19.89
CA VAL A 142 -10.50 -4.86 18.89
C VAL A 142 -10.35 -5.67 17.62
N THR A 143 -9.12 -5.83 17.11
CA THR A 143 -8.83 -6.53 15.86
C THR A 143 -8.82 -8.05 16.03
N GLY A 144 -8.33 -8.55 17.17
CA GLY A 144 -8.27 -10.00 17.47
C GLY A 144 -7.01 -10.70 17.00
N ILE A 145 -6.12 -10.02 16.23
CA ILE A 145 -4.86 -10.58 15.77
C ILE A 145 -3.71 -9.59 15.97
N ALA A 146 -2.46 -10.09 15.90
CA ALA A 146 -1.27 -9.26 16.04
C ALA A 146 -0.87 -8.56 14.71
N GLY A 147 -1.21 -9.12 13.55
CA GLY A 147 -0.91 -8.51 12.26
C GLY A 147 -0.86 -9.49 11.11
N TYR A 148 -0.52 -8.98 9.93
CA TYR A 148 -0.35 -9.76 8.71
C TYR A 148 1.04 -9.58 8.12
N THR A 149 1.54 -10.63 7.48
CA THR A 149 2.73 -10.58 6.63
C THR A 149 2.39 -11.11 5.24
N LEU A 150 2.64 -10.29 4.23
CA LEU A 150 2.53 -10.71 2.85
C LEU A 150 3.88 -11.29 2.38
N LEU A 151 3.86 -12.53 1.93
CA LEU A 151 5.03 -13.28 1.49
C LEU A 151 4.96 -13.49 -0.01
N PHE A 152 5.88 -12.89 -0.76
CA PHE A 152 6.03 -13.14 -2.18
C PHE A 152 7.29 -13.99 -2.43
N ASN A 153 7.13 -15.08 -3.14
CA ASN A 153 8.22 -15.97 -3.53
C ASN A 153 8.04 -16.49 -4.96
N SER A 154 8.95 -17.35 -5.41
CA SER A 154 8.93 -17.90 -6.76
C SER A 154 7.73 -18.82 -7.08
N HIS A 155 6.90 -19.15 -6.09
CA HIS A 155 5.72 -20.00 -6.24
C HIS A 155 4.41 -19.23 -6.11
N GLY A 156 4.44 -17.95 -5.71
CA GLY A 156 3.26 -17.11 -5.63
C GLY A 156 3.24 -16.16 -4.45
N LEU A 157 2.04 -15.76 -4.09
CA LEU A 157 1.75 -14.79 -3.05
C LEU A 157 0.97 -15.46 -1.91
N LEU A 158 1.46 -15.29 -0.68
CA LEU A 158 0.90 -15.88 0.52
C LEU A 158 0.63 -14.80 1.56
N LEU A 159 -0.47 -14.89 2.28
CA LEU A 159 -0.80 -14.03 3.41
C LEU A 159 -0.68 -14.82 4.71
N SER A 160 0.24 -14.42 5.58
CA SER A 160 0.38 -14.99 6.91
C SER A 160 -0.32 -14.09 7.93
N ALA A 161 -1.29 -14.62 8.66
CA ALA A 161 -1.92 -13.95 9.79
C ALA A 161 -1.28 -14.42 11.10
N HIS A 162 -0.73 -13.49 11.88
CA HIS A 162 -0.04 -13.77 13.12
C HIS A 162 -1.01 -13.77 14.31
N GLY A 163 -0.96 -14.79 15.12
CA GLY A 163 -1.68 -14.84 16.40
C GLY A 163 -1.16 -13.81 17.40
N ALA A 164 -1.97 -13.47 18.39
CA ALA A 164 -1.55 -12.58 19.47
C ALA A 164 -0.43 -13.21 20.27
N PHE A 165 0.65 -12.46 20.50
CA PHE A 165 1.74 -12.84 21.38
C PHE A 165 1.41 -12.37 22.81
N GLU A 166 1.32 -13.29 23.77
CA GLU A 166 1.00 -12.98 25.17
C GLU A 166 2.22 -12.42 25.91
N SER A 167 3.22 -13.29 26.10
CA SER A 167 4.52 -12.93 26.71
C SER A 167 5.56 -14.03 26.45
N ILE A 168 6.83 -13.69 26.61
CA ILE A 168 7.94 -14.65 26.52
C ILE A 168 7.80 -15.73 27.59
N GLU A 169 7.45 -15.35 28.83
CA GLU A 169 7.28 -16.27 29.95
C GLU A 169 6.14 -17.27 29.67
N SER A 170 5.01 -16.80 29.15
CA SER A 170 3.89 -17.65 28.75
C SER A 170 4.26 -18.62 27.65
N ALA A 171 4.99 -18.16 26.63
CA ALA A 171 5.45 -19.00 25.54
C ALA A 171 6.40 -20.13 26.03
N ILE A 172 7.34 -19.79 26.90
CA ILE A 172 8.29 -20.77 27.48
C ILE A 172 7.56 -21.76 28.41
N GLN A 173 6.72 -21.27 29.31
CA GLN A 173 6.05 -22.13 30.32
C GLN A 173 5.00 -23.07 29.70
N LYS A 174 4.31 -22.62 28.66
CA LYS A 174 3.26 -23.39 27.99
C LYS A 174 3.78 -24.16 26.76
N GLU A 175 5.08 -24.05 26.44
CA GLU A 175 5.68 -24.60 25.23
C GLU A 175 4.89 -24.21 23.97
N MET A 176 4.31 -23.00 23.97
CA MET A 176 3.44 -22.52 22.90
C MET A 176 4.27 -21.72 21.89
N ASP A 177 4.18 -22.12 20.64
CA ASP A 177 4.67 -21.32 19.51
C ASP A 177 3.62 -20.29 19.09
N ILE A 178 4.07 -19.23 18.40
CA ILE A 178 3.17 -18.26 17.79
C ILE A 178 2.49 -18.94 16.59
N HIS A 179 1.20 -19.24 16.76
CA HIS A 179 0.43 -19.81 15.66
C HIS A 179 0.17 -18.75 14.59
N SER A 180 0.71 -18.98 13.40
CA SER A 180 0.36 -18.20 12.21
C SER A 180 -0.46 -19.05 11.27
N THR A 181 -1.55 -18.50 10.74
CA THR A 181 -2.27 -19.11 9.62
C THR A 181 -1.67 -18.62 8.31
N LEU A 182 -1.75 -19.42 7.27
CA LEU A 182 -1.21 -19.10 5.96
C LEU A 182 -2.29 -19.30 4.90
N ASP A 183 -2.68 -18.20 4.27
CA ASP A 183 -3.62 -18.20 3.15
C ASP A 183 -2.85 -18.05 1.83
N VAL A 184 -3.15 -18.92 0.88
CA VAL A 184 -2.59 -18.82 -0.48
C VAL A 184 -3.44 -17.83 -1.25
N ILE A 185 -2.84 -16.71 -1.67
CA ILE A 185 -3.51 -15.69 -2.50
C ILE A 185 -3.37 -16.08 -3.96
N ASP A 186 -2.12 -16.29 -4.40
CA ASP A 186 -1.81 -16.74 -5.75
C ASP A 186 -0.86 -17.92 -5.72
N LEU A 187 -1.06 -18.83 -6.67
CA LEU A 187 -0.13 -19.92 -6.92
C LEU A 187 0.34 -19.83 -8.38
N ALA A 188 1.62 -19.53 -8.57
CA ALA A 188 2.20 -19.52 -9.91
C ALA A 188 2.24 -20.95 -10.48
N PRO A 189 1.64 -21.23 -11.64
CA PRO A 189 1.65 -22.58 -12.25
C PRO A 189 3.07 -23.07 -12.55
N ASN A 190 3.99 -22.15 -12.83
CA ASN A 190 5.41 -22.43 -12.98
C ASN A 190 6.21 -21.52 -12.03
N ARG A 191 7.36 -22.01 -11.59
CA ARG A 191 8.25 -21.22 -10.73
C ARG A 191 8.67 -19.92 -11.42
N LEU A 192 8.38 -18.78 -10.81
CA LEU A 192 8.84 -17.47 -11.27
C LEU A 192 10.37 -17.33 -11.07
N LEU A 193 11.05 -16.94 -12.12
CA LEU A 193 12.48 -16.69 -12.10
C LEU A 193 12.76 -15.18 -12.10
N VAL A 194 13.93 -14.78 -11.65
CA VAL A 194 14.35 -13.35 -11.68
C VAL A 194 14.22 -12.76 -13.08
N LYS A 195 14.54 -13.51 -14.13
CA LYS A 195 14.42 -13.08 -15.54
C LYS A 195 12.98 -12.71 -15.94
N ASP A 196 11.97 -13.25 -15.25
CA ASP A 196 10.55 -13.06 -15.54
C ASP A 196 10.02 -11.76 -14.89
N THR A 197 10.76 -11.21 -13.92
CA THR A 197 10.45 -9.93 -13.28
C THR A 197 10.83 -8.74 -14.18
N ASP A 198 10.25 -7.56 -13.94
CA ASP A 198 10.59 -6.35 -14.69
C ASP A 198 12.06 -5.95 -14.53
N ALA A 199 12.61 -6.11 -13.32
CA ALA A 199 14.04 -5.91 -13.08
C ALA A 199 14.89 -6.90 -13.87
N GLY A 200 14.49 -8.18 -13.92
CA GLY A 200 15.18 -9.22 -14.70
C GLY A 200 15.11 -8.96 -16.21
N LYS A 201 13.97 -8.55 -16.73
CA LYS A 201 13.82 -8.16 -18.15
C LYS A 201 14.71 -6.97 -18.50
N ALA A 202 14.74 -5.93 -17.64
CA ALA A 202 15.62 -4.77 -17.83
C ALA A 202 17.09 -5.17 -17.80
N GLN A 203 17.48 -6.09 -16.92
CA GLN A 203 18.84 -6.63 -16.84
C GLN A 203 19.21 -7.45 -18.08
N SER A 204 18.31 -8.31 -18.56
CA SER A 204 18.51 -9.09 -19.79
C SER A 204 18.77 -8.19 -20.98
N LYS A 205 17.98 -7.12 -21.14
CA LYS A 205 18.20 -6.12 -22.20
C LYS A 205 19.60 -5.50 -22.13
N LYS A 206 20.06 -5.10 -20.94
CA LYS A 206 21.43 -4.56 -20.76
C LYS A 206 22.49 -5.58 -21.12
N ILE A 207 22.29 -6.86 -20.82
CA ILE A 207 23.21 -7.94 -21.18
C ILE A 207 23.28 -8.07 -22.71
N ASP A 208 22.17 -8.02 -23.40
CA ASP A 208 22.11 -8.12 -24.86
C ASP A 208 22.78 -6.91 -25.52
N ASP A 209 22.55 -5.69 -25.00
CA ASP A 209 23.22 -4.47 -25.46
C ASP A 209 24.76 -4.57 -25.29
N LEU A 210 25.23 -5.07 -24.14
CA LEU A 210 26.66 -5.27 -23.89
C LEU A 210 27.27 -6.33 -24.80
N LYS A 211 26.56 -7.42 -25.08
CA LYS A 211 27.01 -8.43 -26.06
C LYS A 211 27.11 -7.85 -27.46
N ALA A 212 26.11 -7.08 -27.88
CA ALA A 212 26.13 -6.40 -29.17
C ALA A 212 27.28 -5.40 -29.29
N LEU A 213 27.59 -4.67 -28.20
CA LEU A 213 28.73 -3.76 -28.13
C LEU A 213 30.06 -4.52 -28.26
N ALA A 214 30.24 -5.61 -27.49
CA ALA A 214 31.43 -6.45 -27.57
C ALA A 214 31.65 -7.00 -28.98
N ASP A 215 30.58 -7.48 -29.62
CA ASP A 215 30.59 -7.96 -31.00
C ASP A 215 31.00 -6.84 -31.99
N ALA A 216 30.53 -5.61 -31.79
CA ALA A 216 30.87 -4.47 -32.62
C ALA A 216 32.36 -4.10 -32.48
N TYR A 217 32.94 -4.19 -31.29
CA TYR A 217 34.38 -4.03 -31.09
C TYR A 217 35.18 -5.13 -31.79
N HIS A 218 34.82 -6.40 -31.63
CA HIS A 218 35.51 -7.53 -32.29
C HIS A 218 35.44 -7.42 -33.83
N LYS A 219 34.37 -6.87 -34.37
CA LYS A 219 34.18 -6.65 -35.83
C LYS A 219 34.79 -5.35 -36.33
N GLY A 220 35.47 -4.59 -35.48
CA GLY A 220 36.08 -3.29 -35.83
C GLY A 220 35.09 -2.17 -36.22
N LYS A 221 33.82 -2.32 -35.89
CA LYS A 221 32.77 -1.33 -36.14
C LYS A 221 32.84 -0.13 -35.20
N VAL A 222 33.38 -0.33 -34.00
CA VAL A 222 33.59 0.69 -32.97
C VAL A 222 35.07 0.71 -32.64
N LYS A 223 35.68 1.91 -32.67
CA LYS A 223 37.09 2.11 -32.27
C LYS A 223 37.14 2.37 -30.77
N GLN A 224 38.14 1.79 -30.12
CA GLN A 224 38.49 2.13 -28.75
C GLN A 224 39.06 3.54 -28.75
N ILE A 225 38.49 4.45 -27.93
CA ILE A 225 38.97 5.82 -27.75
C ILE A 225 40.14 5.80 -26.75
#